data_3486f70057cbd4cfc50ee9bb74808544
#
_entry.id   3486f70057cbd4cfc50ee9bb74808544
#
_cell.length_a   1.000
_cell.length_b   1.000
_cell.length_c   1.000
_cell.angle_alpha   90.00
_cell.angle_beta   90.00
_cell.angle_gamma   90.00
#
_symmetry.space_group_name_H-M   'P 1'
#
loop_
_entity.id
_entity.type
_entity.pdbx_description
1 polymer ?
#
loop_
_entity_poly.entity_id
_entity_poly.type
_entity_poly.pdbx_seq_one_letter_code
_entity_poly.pdbx_strand_id
1 'polypeptide(L)'
;VDAGEALLVQGDNGAGKTTLLRVLAGLLRADAGEIDIDGGAAGPARRARAIAYLGHLPGLKADLSVLENLEFLCGLQGRRRGQLPEHALGIVGLAGYEDALARQLSAGQKKRLSLARLWLSPAPLWLLDEPYANLDLEGIELVNRMVQAHLRASGAALVTTHGAYAAPPVRTRLLAMTRPVAERAA
;
A
#
# COMPACT_ATOMS: atom_id res chain seq x y z
N VAL A 1 10.50 -1.56 11.14
CA VAL A 1 10.51 -0.21 10.56
C VAL A 1 9.96 0.74 11.59
N ASP A 2 10.60 1.88 11.73
CA ASP A 2 10.24 2.90 12.72
C ASP A 2 9.39 4.01 12.08
N ALA A 3 8.72 4.80 12.93
CA ALA A 3 7.96 5.95 12.48
C ALA A 3 8.89 6.95 11.72
N GLY A 4 8.42 7.46 10.58
CA GLY A 4 9.20 8.33 9.71
C GLY A 4 10.16 7.62 8.77
N GLU A 5 10.19 6.29 8.75
CA GLU A 5 11.08 5.49 7.89
C GLU A 5 10.32 4.71 6.82
N ALA A 6 10.99 4.50 5.68
CA ALA A 6 10.58 3.52 4.68
C ALA A 6 11.55 2.34 4.65
N LEU A 7 11.03 1.11 4.63
CA LEU A 7 11.78 -0.10 4.36
C LEU A 7 11.56 -0.52 2.91
N LEU A 8 12.62 -0.50 2.12
CA LEU A 8 12.60 -0.95 0.73
C LEU A 8 12.91 -2.44 0.71
N VAL A 9 11.96 -3.24 0.24
CA VAL A 9 12.09 -4.70 0.11
C VAL A 9 12.45 -5.01 -1.34
N GLN A 10 13.70 -5.42 -1.56
CA GLN A 10 14.23 -5.75 -2.88
C GLN A 10 14.54 -7.24 -3.01
N GLY A 11 14.48 -7.76 -4.22
CA GLY A 11 14.80 -9.14 -4.55
C GLY A 11 14.19 -9.54 -5.87
N ASP A 12 14.65 -10.65 -6.44
CA ASP A 12 14.18 -11.18 -7.70
C ASP A 12 12.70 -11.54 -7.70
N ASN A 13 12.13 -11.74 -8.88
CA ASN A 13 10.79 -12.30 -9.02
C ASN A 13 10.74 -13.68 -8.37
N GLY A 14 9.75 -13.89 -7.49
CA GLY A 14 9.63 -15.12 -6.74
C GLY A 14 10.47 -15.19 -5.45
N ALA A 15 11.17 -14.12 -5.05
CA ALA A 15 11.87 -14.05 -3.76
C ALA A 15 10.94 -13.98 -2.53
N GLY A 16 9.61 -13.89 -2.74
CA GLY A 16 8.65 -13.89 -1.64
C GLY A 16 8.22 -12.50 -1.16
N LYS A 17 8.59 -11.41 -1.83
CA LYS A 17 8.25 -10.02 -1.43
C LYS A 17 6.76 -9.81 -1.17
N THR A 18 5.92 -10.16 -2.16
CA THR A 18 4.44 -10.09 -2.04
C THR A 18 3.92 -10.99 -0.92
N THR A 19 4.49 -12.19 -0.77
CA THR A 19 4.14 -13.13 0.31
C THR A 19 4.42 -12.52 1.67
N LEU A 20 5.60 -11.92 1.86
CA LEU A 20 5.95 -11.20 3.09
C LEU A 20 4.92 -10.12 3.41
N LEU A 21 4.61 -9.24 2.45
CA LEU A 21 3.63 -8.18 2.68
C LEU A 21 2.24 -8.72 3.02
N ARG A 22 1.80 -9.80 2.35
CA ARG A 22 0.51 -10.43 2.64
C ARG A 22 0.48 -11.09 4.02
N VAL A 23 1.58 -11.69 4.48
CA VAL A 23 1.71 -12.24 5.83
C VAL A 23 1.63 -11.10 6.86
N LEU A 24 2.36 -10.02 6.65
CA LEU A 24 2.32 -8.84 7.53
C LEU A 24 0.91 -8.23 7.57
N ALA A 25 0.23 -8.12 6.44
CA ALA A 25 -1.15 -7.64 6.34
C ALA A 25 -2.19 -8.60 6.98
N GLY A 26 -1.79 -9.83 7.32
CA GLY A 26 -2.70 -10.86 7.85
C GLY A 26 -3.57 -11.52 6.79
N LEU A 27 -3.23 -11.37 5.51
CA LEU A 27 -3.91 -12.02 4.38
C LEU A 27 -3.42 -13.45 4.14
N LEU A 28 -2.24 -13.77 4.66
CA LEU A 28 -1.68 -15.12 4.69
C LEU A 28 -1.21 -15.43 6.11
N ARG A 29 -1.26 -16.72 6.48
CA ARG A 29 -0.70 -17.21 7.74
C ARG A 29 0.81 -17.41 7.57
N ALA A 30 1.59 -17.02 8.58
CA ALA A 30 2.99 -17.38 8.66
C ALA A 30 3.12 -18.85 9.09
N ASP A 31 4.08 -19.56 8.51
CA ASP A 31 4.38 -20.95 8.92
C ASP A 31 5.13 -20.97 10.26
N ALA A 32 5.97 -19.95 10.49
CA ALA A 32 6.73 -19.78 11.73
C ALA A 32 7.07 -18.30 11.96
N GLY A 33 7.53 -17.99 13.18
CA GLY A 33 7.93 -16.65 13.58
C GLY A 33 6.80 -15.83 14.21
N GLU A 34 7.15 -14.64 14.65
CA GLU A 34 6.27 -13.70 15.34
C GLU A 34 6.25 -12.34 14.60
N ILE A 35 5.14 -11.65 14.71
CA ILE A 35 4.97 -10.30 14.18
C ILE A 35 4.48 -9.42 15.32
N ASP A 36 5.27 -8.40 15.62
CA ASP A 36 4.93 -7.37 16.57
C ASP A 36 4.63 -6.04 15.88
N ILE A 37 3.64 -5.34 16.40
CA ILE A 37 3.32 -3.97 16.04
C ILE A 37 3.24 -3.17 17.35
N ASP A 38 4.04 -2.11 17.45
CA ASP A 38 4.12 -1.26 18.65
C ASP A 38 4.31 -2.06 19.95
N GLY A 39 5.25 -3.02 19.94
CA GLY A 39 5.62 -3.81 21.11
C GLY A 39 4.57 -4.84 21.56
N GLY A 40 3.63 -5.21 20.70
CA GLY A 40 2.66 -6.24 21.02
C GLY A 40 2.28 -7.11 19.84
N ALA A 41 1.91 -8.36 20.12
CA ALA A 41 1.55 -9.34 19.10
C ALA A 41 0.51 -8.82 18.11
N ALA A 42 0.80 -8.98 16.82
CA ALA A 42 -0.02 -8.47 15.72
C ALA A 42 -1.24 -9.36 15.44
N GLY A 43 -2.19 -9.41 16.36
CA GLY A 43 -3.47 -10.07 16.14
C GLY A 43 -4.32 -9.37 15.05
N PRO A 44 -5.41 -10.04 14.55
CA PRO A 44 -6.20 -9.54 13.43
C PRO A 44 -6.74 -8.11 13.63
N ALA A 45 -7.28 -7.80 14.79
CA ALA A 45 -7.83 -6.47 15.08
C ALA A 45 -6.76 -5.37 15.11
N ARG A 46 -5.54 -5.68 15.60
CA ARG A 46 -4.41 -4.75 15.63
C ARG A 46 -3.92 -4.48 14.21
N ARG A 47 -3.75 -5.53 13.38
CA ARG A 47 -3.36 -5.39 11.97
C ARG A 47 -4.35 -4.55 11.19
N ALA A 48 -5.65 -4.81 11.35
CA ALA A 48 -6.71 -4.07 10.64
C ALA A 48 -6.68 -2.56 10.96
N ARG A 49 -6.23 -2.16 12.15
CA ARG A 49 -6.10 -0.75 12.56
C ARG A 49 -4.75 -0.14 12.19
N ALA A 50 -3.70 -0.94 12.25
CA ALA A 50 -2.33 -0.45 12.09
C ALA A 50 -1.85 -0.45 10.64
N ILE A 51 -2.42 -1.28 9.76
CA ILE A 51 -1.88 -1.56 8.43
C ILE A 51 -2.87 -1.16 7.34
N ALA A 52 -2.39 -0.37 6.38
CA ALA A 52 -3.03 -0.20 5.08
C ALA A 52 -2.19 -0.92 4.01
N TYR A 53 -2.82 -1.82 3.27
CA TYR A 53 -2.16 -2.62 2.24
C TYR A 53 -2.61 -2.19 0.83
N LEU A 54 -1.64 -1.81 0.00
CA LEU A 54 -1.80 -1.61 -1.43
C LEU A 54 -1.16 -2.79 -2.16
N GLY A 55 -1.98 -3.73 -2.58
CA GLY A 55 -1.54 -4.91 -3.33
C GLY A 55 -1.45 -4.67 -4.83
N HIS A 56 -1.05 -5.72 -5.55
CA HIS A 56 -1.02 -5.72 -7.00
C HIS A 56 -2.42 -5.55 -7.63
N LEU A 57 -3.43 -6.18 -7.03
CA LEU A 57 -4.83 -5.97 -7.43
C LEU A 57 -5.43 -4.77 -6.70
N PRO A 58 -6.16 -3.90 -7.40
CA PRO A 58 -6.71 -2.66 -6.84
C PRO A 58 -7.68 -2.87 -5.67
N GLY A 59 -8.33 -4.04 -5.56
CA GLY A 59 -9.33 -4.33 -4.53
C GLY A 59 -10.54 -3.40 -4.58
N LEU A 60 -10.92 -2.96 -5.77
CA LEU A 60 -12.05 -2.07 -6.00
C LEU A 60 -13.34 -2.88 -6.26
N LYS A 61 -14.46 -2.33 -5.86
CA LYS A 61 -15.78 -2.85 -6.21
C LYS A 61 -16.18 -2.31 -7.57
N ALA A 62 -16.24 -3.19 -8.57
CA ALA A 62 -16.40 -2.84 -9.99
C ALA A 62 -17.68 -2.07 -10.29
N ASP A 63 -18.76 -2.41 -9.58
CA ASP A 63 -20.11 -1.87 -9.80
C ASP A 63 -20.45 -0.66 -8.90
N LEU A 64 -19.52 -0.24 -8.06
CA LEU A 64 -19.61 1.02 -7.33
C LEU A 64 -18.91 2.13 -8.11
N SER A 65 -19.38 3.35 -7.93
CA SER A 65 -18.72 4.54 -8.46
C SER A 65 -17.36 4.77 -7.78
N VAL A 66 -16.58 5.66 -8.32
CA VAL A 66 -15.29 6.09 -7.76
C VAL A 66 -15.48 6.62 -6.35
N LEU A 67 -16.45 7.50 -6.13
CA LEU A 67 -16.74 8.06 -4.82
C LEU A 67 -17.27 7.00 -3.85
N GLU A 68 -18.24 6.19 -4.28
CA GLU A 68 -18.79 5.11 -3.46
C GLU A 68 -17.73 4.09 -3.01
N ASN A 69 -16.71 3.80 -3.85
CA ASN A 69 -15.58 2.96 -3.46
C ASN A 69 -14.79 3.55 -2.28
N LEU A 70 -14.59 4.87 -2.26
CA LEU A 70 -13.89 5.54 -1.15
C LEU A 70 -14.77 5.61 0.10
N GLU A 71 -16.04 5.95 -0.03
CA GLU A 71 -16.98 6.02 1.09
C GLU A 71 -17.19 4.67 1.75
N PHE A 72 -17.35 3.61 0.95
CA PHE A 72 -17.46 2.23 1.43
C PHE A 72 -16.25 1.86 2.31
N LEU A 73 -15.04 2.19 1.86
CA LEU A 73 -13.85 1.91 2.62
C LEU A 73 -13.75 2.75 3.91
N CYS A 74 -14.08 4.04 3.83
CA CYS A 74 -14.13 4.91 5.00
C CYS A 74 -15.12 4.41 6.05
N GLY A 75 -16.25 3.84 5.61
CA GLY A 75 -17.22 3.21 6.49
C GLY A 75 -16.70 1.97 7.21
N LEU A 76 -15.84 1.17 6.54
CA LEU A 76 -15.28 -0.07 7.11
C LEU A 76 -14.07 0.16 8.04
N GLN A 77 -13.17 1.05 7.66
CA GLN A 77 -11.85 1.19 8.30
C GLN A 77 -11.66 2.51 9.04
N GLY A 78 -12.66 3.38 8.95
CA GLY A 78 -12.51 4.75 9.37
C GLY A 78 -11.75 5.59 8.34
N ARG A 79 -11.56 6.87 8.66
CA ARG A 79 -10.93 7.85 7.78
C ARG A 79 -9.94 8.71 8.55
N ARG A 80 -8.83 9.05 7.89
CA ARG A 80 -7.86 10.01 8.45
C ARG A 80 -8.57 11.34 8.73
N ARG A 81 -8.36 11.87 9.93
CA ARG A 81 -9.01 13.11 10.38
C ARG A 81 -8.75 14.26 9.42
N GLY A 82 -9.81 14.98 9.03
CA GLY A 82 -9.72 16.14 8.13
C GLY A 82 -9.60 15.81 6.64
N GLN A 83 -9.56 14.52 6.25
CA GLN A 83 -9.50 14.13 4.83
C GLN A 83 -10.91 13.75 4.33
N LEU A 84 -11.31 14.30 3.19
CA LEU A 84 -12.57 13.98 2.52
C LEU A 84 -12.31 13.13 1.28
N PRO A 85 -13.22 12.20 0.91
CA PRO A 85 -13.07 11.40 -0.32
C PRO A 85 -12.87 12.25 -1.57
N GLU A 86 -13.64 13.31 -1.75
CA GLU A 86 -13.56 14.22 -2.90
C GLU A 86 -12.19 14.91 -2.98
N HIS A 87 -11.65 15.33 -1.82
CA HIS A 87 -10.32 15.92 -1.76
C HIS A 87 -9.23 14.89 -2.14
N ALA A 88 -9.38 13.65 -1.68
CA ALA A 88 -8.46 12.57 -2.05
C ALA A 88 -8.50 12.28 -3.56
N LEU A 89 -9.67 12.37 -4.22
CA LEU A 89 -9.79 12.27 -5.67
C LEU A 89 -9.03 13.39 -6.39
N GLY A 90 -9.11 14.62 -5.88
CA GLY A 90 -8.31 15.74 -6.40
C GLY A 90 -6.81 15.47 -6.32
N ILE A 91 -6.31 14.95 -5.17
CA ILE A 91 -4.88 14.64 -4.97
C ILE A 91 -4.37 13.61 -5.99
N VAL A 92 -5.17 12.60 -6.34
CA VAL A 92 -4.75 11.55 -7.27
C VAL A 92 -5.11 11.83 -8.73
N GLY A 93 -5.67 13.01 -9.04
CA GLY A 93 -6.04 13.41 -10.41
C GLY A 93 -7.26 12.66 -10.93
N LEU A 94 -8.24 12.37 -10.06
CA LEU A 94 -9.53 11.76 -10.41
C LEU A 94 -10.73 12.68 -10.13
N ALA A 95 -10.50 13.98 -9.92
CA ALA A 95 -11.59 14.95 -9.84
C ALA A 95 -12.38 14.95 -11.14
N GLY A 96 -13.71 14.94 -11.04
CA GLY A 96 -14.63 14.82 -12.17
C GLY A 96 -14.98 13.38 -12.58
N TYR A 97 -14.43 12.38 -11.87
CA TYR A 97 -14.75 10.95 -12.08
C TYR A 97 -15.60 10.37 -10.95
N GLU A 98 -16.15 11.20 -10.08
CA GLU A 98 -16.85 10.79 -8.85
C GLU A 98 -17.93 9.74 -9.12
N ASP A 99 -18.74 9.96 -10.17
CA ASP A 99 -19.87 9.12 -10.55
C ASP A 99 -19.51 7.99 -11.52
N ALA A 100 -18.28 7.98 -12.05
CA ALA A 100 -17.84 6.93 -12.97
C ALA A 100 -17.74 5.58 -12.24
N LEU A 101 -18.26 4.51 -12.86
CA LEU A 101 -18.13 3.18 -12.29
C LEU A 101 -16.68 2.69 -12.33
N ALA A 102 -16.20 2.05 -11.25
CA ALA A 102 -14.82 1.61 -11.17
C ALA A 102 -14.42 0.62 -12.28
N ARG A 103 -15.37 -0.15 -12.85
CA ARG A 103 -15.12 -1.03 -14.00
C ARG A 103 -14.74 -0.26 -15.27
N GLN A 104 -15.19 0.99 -15.43
CA GLN A 104 -14.96 1.82 -16.61
C GLN A 104 -13.59 2.52 -16.60
N LEU A 105 -12.92 2.52 -15.45
CA LEU A 105 -11.62 3.14 -15.31
C LEU A 105 -10.53 2.36 -16.04
N SER A 106 -9.55 3.06 -16.59
CA SER A 106 -8.30 2.48 -17.09
C SER A 106 -7.49 1.84 -15.94
N ALA A 107 -6.48 1.04 -16.26
CA ALA A 107 -5.61 0.44 -15.25
C ALA A 107 -4.90 1.50 -14.39
N GLY A 108 -4.39 2.58 -15.00
CA GLY A 108 -3.79 3.71 -14.30
C GLY A 108 -4.76 4.44 -13.38
N GLN A 109 -5.99 4.71 -13.85
CA GLN A 109 -7.04 5.32 -13.03
C GLN A 109 -7.45 4.43 -11.84
N LYS A 110 -7.55 3.10 -12.04
CA LYS A 110 -7.79 2.14 -10.95
C LYS A 110 -6.66 2.18 -9.92
N LYS A 111 -5.41 2.28 -10.37
CA LYS A 111 -4.27 2.44 -9.47
C LYS A 111 -4.35 3.76 -8.70
N ARG A 112 -4.66 4.88 -9.36
CA ARG A 112 -4.86 6.19 -8.71
C ARG A 112 -6.00 6.16 -7.69
N LEU A 113 -7.12 5.47 -7.98
CA LEU A 113 -8.21 5.28 -7.01
C LEU A 113 -7.75 4.45 -5.79
N SER A 114 -6.92 3.44 -6.00
CA SER A 114 -6.33 2.66 -4.89
C SER A 114 -5.36 3.51 -4.05
N LEU A 115 -4.67 4.46 -4.65
CA LEU A 115 -3.84 5.45 -3.93
C LEU A 115 -4.71 6.42 -3.12
N ALA A 116 -5.85 6.87 -3.64
CA ALA A 116 -6.81 7.70 -2.89
C ALA A 116 -7.31 6.97 -1.63
N ARG A 117 -7.63 5.67 -1.76
CA ARG A 117 -7.99 4.82 -0.61
C ARG A 117 -6.88 4.76 0.45
N LEU A 118 -5.63 4.59 0.00
CA LEU A 118 -4.46 4.58 0.88
C LEU A 118 -4.30 5.93 1.61
N TRP A 119 -4.49 7.04 0.89
CA TRP A 119 -4.41 8.40 1.45
C TRP A 119 -5.44 8.64 2.55
N LEU A 120 -6.65 8.14 2.38
CA LEU A 120 -7.74 8.26 3.35
C LEU A 120 -7.55 7.37 4.57
N SER A 121 -6.74 6.32 4.47
CA SER A 121 -6.55 5.37 5.57
C SER A 121 -5.91 6.03 6.79
N PRO A 122 -6.44 5.82 8.01
CA PRO A 122 -5.82 6.29 9.24
C PRO A 122 -4.62 5.43 9.68
N ALA A 123 -4.36 4.30 9.01
CA ALA A 123 -3.34 3.34 9.39
C ALA A 123 -1.92 3.96 9.37
N PRO A 124 -1.14 3.82 10.46
CA PRO A 124 0.22 4.35 10.54
C PRO A 124 1.24 3.59 9.68
N LEU A 125 0.99 2.33 9.34
CA LEU A 125 1.89 1.52 8.52
C LEU A 125 1.29 1.25 7.14
N TRP A 126 2.00 1.66 6.10
CA TRP A 126 1.66 1.35 4.72
C TRP A 126 2.49 0.19 4.18
N LEU A 127 1.84 -0.83 3.66
CA LEU A 127 2.47 -1.93 2.93
C LEU A 127 2.16 -1.76 1.44
N LEU A 128 3.16 -1.45 0.64
CA LEU A 128 3.03 -1.08 -0.77
C LEU A 128 3.69 -2.14 -1.65
N ASP A 129 2.85 -2.95 -2.30
CA ASP A 129 3.32 -4.01 -3.20
C ASP A 129 3.40 -3.48 -4.64
N GLU A 130 4.61 -3.20 -5.09
CA GLU A 130 4.90 -2.60 -6.40
C GLU A 130 4.05 -1.36 -6.72
N PRO A 131 4.13 -0.33 -5.87
CA PRO A 131 3.23 0.82 -6.00
C PRO A 131 3.40 1.59 -7.31
N TYR A 132 4.55 1.48 -7.96
CA TYR A 132 4.90 2.20 -9.19
C TYR A 132 4.44 1.50 -10.47
N ALA A 133 4.01 0.23 -10.39
CA ALA A 133 3.58 -0.54 -11.54
C ALA A 133 2.36 0.10 -12.23
N ASN A 134 2.38 0.16 -13.57
CA ASN A 134 1.33 0.74 -14.42
C ASN A 134 1.07 2.25 -14.19
N LEU A 135 2.07 2.98 -13.72
CA LEU A 135 2.02 4.44 -13.59
C LEU A 135 2.98 5.10 -14.58
N ASP A 136 2.57 6.25 -15.08
CA ASP A 136 3.42 7.20 -15.79
C ASP A 136 4.34 7.97 -14.82
N LEU A 137 5.18 8.84 -15.34
CA LEU A 137 6.12 9.63 -14.51
C LEU A 137 5.38 10.48 -13.47
N GLU A 138 4.25 11.07 -13.84
CA GLU A 138 3.44 11.86 -12.91
C GLU A 138 2.86 11.00 -11.79
N GLY A 139 2.41 9.78 -12.12
CA GLY A 139 1.94 8.80 -11.14
C GLY A 139 3.03 8.32 -10.19
N ILE A 140 4.27 8.13 -10.69
CA ILE A 140 5.43 7.79 -9.86
C ILE A 140 5.73 8.93 -8.89
N GLU A 141 5.74 10.18 -9.36
CA GLU A 141 5.93 11.35 -8.51
C GLU A 141 4.81 11.49 -7.47
N LEU A 142 3.56 11.19 -7.85
CA LEU A 142 2.43 11.18 -6.92
C LEU A 142 2.67 10.19 -5.78
N VAL A 143 3.05 8.94 -6.08
CA VAL A 143 3.36 7.93 -5.05
C VAL A 143 4.48 8.44 -4.14
N ASN A 144 5.55 9.02 -4.70
CA ASN A 144 6.66 9.55 -3.93
C ASN A 144 6.21 10.66 -2.98
N ARG A 145 5.41 11.63 -3.46
CA ARG A 145 4.86 12.71 -2.62
C ARG A 145 3.97 12.16 -1.51
N MET A 146 3.13 11.17 -1.80
CA MET A 146 2.23 10.54 -0.82
C MET A 146 3.03 9.82 0.28
N VAL A 147 4.04 9.02 -0.09
CA VAL A 147 4.92 8.34 0.87
C VAL A 147 5.65 9.35 1.74
N GLN A 148 6.24 10.39 1.14
CA GLN A 148 6.91 11.46 1.90
C GLN A 148 5.97 12.14 2.91
N ALA A 149 4.76 12.49 2.48
CA ALA A 149 3.78 13.12 3.37
C ALA A 149 3.37 12.20 4.52
N HIS A 150 3.21 10.90 4.23
CA HIS A 150 2.90 9.89 5.25
C HIS A 150 4.01 9.76 6.29
N LEU A 151 5.27 9.65 5.86
CA LEU A 151 6.43 9.54 6.74
C LEU A 151 6.64 10.81 7.58
N ARG A 152 6.46 12.00 6.99
CA ARG A 152 6.52 13.28 7.74
C ARG A 152 5.43 13.40 8.81
N ALA A 153 4.31 12.72 8.64
CA ALA A 153 3.23 12.60 9.63
C ALA A 153 3.46 11.45 10.62
N SER A 154 4.71 11.01 10.80
CA SER A 154 5.11 9.90 11.67
C SER A 154 4.52 8.54 11.27
N GLY A 155 4.12 8.38 10.02
CA GLY A 155 3.80 7.07 9.46
C GLY A 155 5.08 6.26 9.13
N ALA A 156 4.90 4.99 8.76
CA ALA A 156 5.95 4.11 8.28
C ALA A 156 5.52 3.41 6.99
N ALA A 157 6.46 2.98 6.15
CA ALA A 157 6.13 2.27 4.93
C ALA A 157 7.07 1.09 4.66
N LEU A 158 6.52 -0.04 4.18
CA LEU A 158 7.26 -1.09 3.49
C LEU A 158 6.91 -1.02 2.02
N VAL A 159 7.92 -0.93 1.16
CA VAL A 159 7.73 -0.78 -0.28
C VAL A 159 8.49 -1.88 -1.02
N THR A 160 7.78 -2.71 -1.79
CA THR A 160 8.45 -3.64 -2.71
C THR A 160 8.69 -2.97 -4.05
N THR A 161 9.84 -3.24 -4.66
CA THR A 161 10.18 -2.73 -6.00
C THR A 161 11.08 -3.70 -6.75
N HIS A 162 11.02 -3.66 -8.08
CA HIS A 162 11.93 -4.35 -8.99
C HIS A 162 13.04 -3.40 -9.45
N GLY A 163 13.93 -3.01 -8.58
CA GLY A 163 15.27 -2.48 -8.87
C GLY A 163 15.43 -1.16 -9.61
N ALA A 164 14.63 -0.79 -10.57
CA ALA A 164 14.91 0.33 -11.47
C ALA A 164 14.26 1.67 -11.11
N TYR A 165 13.30 1.68 -10.22
CA TYR A 165 12.63 2.92 -9.81
C TYR A 165 13.23 3.42 -8.51
N ALA A 166 13.66 4.67 -8.55
CA ALA A 166 14.27 5.32 -7.40
C ALA A 166 13.40 5.13 -6.16
N ALA A 167 14.03 4.67 -5.08
CA ALA A 167 13.43 4.74 -3.76
C ALA A 167 12.83 6.14 -3.57
N PRO A 168 11.68 6.27 -2.91
CA PRO A 168 11.16 7.59 -2.60
C PRO A 168 12.29 8.40 -1.95
N PRO A 169 12.44 9.71 -2.25
CA PRO A 169 13.53 10.55 -1.72
C PRO A 169 13.30 10.84 -0.23
N VAL A 170 13.37 9.79 0.58
CA VAL A 170 13.15 9.74 2.03
C VAL A 170 14.20 8.84 2.66
N ARG A 171 14.33 8.90 3.98
CA ARG A 171 15.19 7.96 4.71
C ARG A 171 14.69 6.54 4.50
N THR A 172 15.46 5.74 3.77
CA THR A 172 15.15 4.35 3.44
C THR A 172 16.15 3.40 4.05
N ARG A 173 15.65 2.28 4.57
CA ARG A 173 16.46 1.09 4.87
C ARG A 173 16.19 0.05 3.79
N LEU A 174 17.17 -0.80 3.54
CA LEU A 174 17.06 -1.84 2.52
C LEU A 174 16.96 -3.21 3.18
N LEU A 175 15.96 -3.99 2.76
CA LEU A 175 15.85 -5.42 3.03
C LEU A 175 16.02 -6.19 1.71
N ALA A 176 17.14 -6.85 1.54
CA ALA A 176 17.36 -7.74 0.41
C ALA A 176 16.75 -9.12 0.69
N MET A 177 15.90 -9.60 -0.21
CA MET A 177 15.35 -10.96 -0.16
C MET A 177 15.93 -11.80 -1.27
N THR A 178 16.48 -12.96 -0.94
CA THR A 178 16.95 -13.97 -1.87
C THR A 178 15.94 -15.10 -2.01
N ARG A 179 15.89 -15.75 -3.18
CA ARG A 179 15.09 -16.96 -3.33
C ARG A 179 15.54 -18.01 -2.31
N PRO A 180 14.60 -18.67 -1.62
CA PRO A 180 14.96 -19.87 -0.88
C PRO A 180 15.59 -20.85 -1.85
N VAL A 181 16.76 -21.35 -1.51
CA VAL A 181 17.36 -22.50 -2.24
C VAL A 181 16.43 -23.67 -1.98
N ALA A 182 15.75 -24.16 -3.03
CA ALA A 182 14.96 -25.38 -2.90
C ALA A 182 15.92 -26.48 -2.47
N GLU A 183 15.82 -26.94 -1.21
CA GLU A 183 16.43 -28.20 -0.82
C GLU A 183 15.84 -29.24 -1.77
N ARG A 184 16.68 -29.76 -2.67
CA ARG A 184 16.34 -30.96 -3.43
C ARG A 184 16.16 -32.06 -2.39
N ALA A 185 14.91 -32.43 -2.18
CA ALA A 185 14.62 -33.68 -1.48
C ALA A 185 15.37 -34.80 -2.21
N ALA A 186 16.32 -35.41 -1.49
CA ALA A 186 17.05 -36.58 -1.91
C ALA A 186 16.14 -37.79 -1.78
#